data_50960eec218224762cbfa8376e97de5b
#
_entry.id   50960eec218224762cbfa8376e97de5b
#
_cell.length_a   1.000
_cell.length_b   1.000
_cell.length_c   1.000
_cell.angle_alpha   90.00
_cell.angle_beta   90.00
_cell.angle_gamma   90.00
#
_symmetry.space_group_name_H-M   'P 1'
#
loop_
_entity.id
_entity.type
_entity.pdbx_description
1 polymer ?
#
loop_
_entity_poly.entity_id
_entity_poly.type
_entity_poly.pdbx_seq_one_letter_code
_entity_poly.pdbx_strand_id
1 'polypeptide(L)'
;ASFNLRITPLADVHFQKDELTWDLPKGNMNYVHIMAVIALFLIIIASINYTNLTTARATNRGKEIGIRKVGGANKSKLRSQFLGESVVMALFAGVLATLLTILALPLFNTLAGKTFDFHTIFQPTILLFILGISIITGLLSGLYPASYLASFNPISVLKGNGVSSKDRGWLRTGLVIAQFMISAVMIIGSIVVALQMGYIQKKDLGFDKEQILMLTLNDTAVINNVKAFMGEIERDPSVQGTALSTTAPGRFYGKRVMTAETNDGEMGEKAFNNCFVNYDYLDVMGLKLVEGRFYDREFGSDMTNAFVVNEALVREMQWGDKAIGKKFIFGVNIEGANNPVGEIVGVVKDFNYGSLHNPVEPLVMICNENANFMRTLSIRVADQNFGEVLNWVKEKREEFNPSFPIQYSYLNDELKALYSEEKVIFGLVISFTVLIIIIAALGLLGLSSFMTVKRTRETGLRRVMGASQNQILYLFLSQFSKWVIISNIVAWPVSYFAMKNWLQNFTYRIEFPFWTFIISLLLSLTIAVITVSWQSIKASRMNPAASIRVE
;
A
#
# COMPACT_ATOMS: atom_id res chain seq x y z
N ALA A 1 -16.10 36.33 -10.54
CA ALA A 1 -15.47 35.01 -10.53
C ALA A 1 -15.14 34.59 -11.96
N SER A 2 -13.86 34.44 -12.31
CA SER A 2 -13.43 33.93 -13.61
C SER A 2 -13.53 32.41 -13.58
N PHE A 3 -14.42 31.83 -14.38
CA PHE A 3 -14.47 30.38 -14.59
C PHE A 3 -13.35 29.99 -15.55
N ASN A 4 -12.36 29.28 -15.07
CA ASN A 4 -11.35 28.64 -15.92
C ASN A 4 -11.84 27.24 -16.32
N LEU A 5 -12.33 27.11 -17.55
CA LEU A 5 -12.65 25.83 -18.14
C LEU A 5 -11.36 25.12 -18.58
N ARG A 6 -11.10 23.94 -18.06
CA ARG A 6 -9.98 23.06 -18.45
C ARG A 6 -10.53 21.82 -19.15
N ILE A 7 -10.06 21.55 -20.35
CA ILE A 7 -10.37 20.30 -21.07
C ILE A 7 -9.28 19.28 -20.74
N THR A 8 -9.69 18.13 -20.24
CA THR A 8 -8.76 17.02 -19.92
C THR A 8 -9.09 15.83 -20.80
N PRO A 9 -8.08 15.20 -21.46
CA PRO A 9 -8.30 13.97 -22.20
C PRO A 9 -8.90 12.88 -21.29
N LEU A 10 -9.87 12.11 -21.81
CA LEU A 10 -10.56 11.08 -21.02
C LEU A 10 -9.59 10.03 -20.43
N ALA A 11 -8.51 9.73 -21.17
CA ALA A 11 -7.46 8.81 -20.70
C ALA A 11 -6.73 9.29 -19.45
N ASP A 12 -6.62 10.60 -19.24
CA ASP A 12 -5.89 11.20 -18.11
C ASP A 12 -6.80 11.42 -16.89
N VAL A 13 -8.13 11.40 -17.07
CA VAL A 13 -9.11 11.65 -16.01
C VAL A 13 -8.96 10.66 -14.86
N HIS A 14 -8.67 9.38 -15.16
CA HIS A 14 -8.54 8.33 -14.14
C HIS A 14 -7.42 8.58 -13.12
N PHE A 15 -6.33 9.24 -13.53
CA PHE A 15 -5.16 9.54 -12.68
C PHE A 15 -5.07 11.00 -12.25
N GLN A 16 -6.08 11.81 -12.55
CA GLN A 16 -6.07 13.23 -12.22
C GLN A 16 -6.36 13.44 -10.74
N LYS A 17 -5.53 14.25 -10.08
CA LYS A 17 -5.66 14.57 -8.64
C LYS A 17 -6.72 15.65 -8.34
N ASP A 18 -7.20 16.37 -9.36
CA ASP A 18 -8.11 17.50 -9.18
C ASP A 18 -9.48 17.04 -8.63
N GLU A 19 -9.96 17.72 -7.62
CA GLU A 19 -11.17 17.41 -6.83
C GLU A 19 -12.49 17.52 -7.61
N LEU A 20 -12.45 17.95 -8.86
CA LEU A 20 -13.64 18.33 -9.65
C LEU A 20 -14.32 17.16 -10.42
N THR A 21 -13.80 15.95 -10.34
CA THR A 21 -14.42 14.79 -11.00
C THR A 21 -15.23 13.97 -9.98
N TRP A 22 -16.51 14.27 -9.90
CA TRP A 22 -17.38 13.85 -8.81
C TRP A 22 -17.71 12.34 -8.75
N ASP A 23 -17.68 11.61 -9.87
CA ASP A 23 -18.29 10.27 -9.91
C ASP A 23 -17.44 9.17 -10.58
N LEU A 24 -16.20 9.44 -10.96
CA LEU A 24 -15.36 8.42 -11.60
C LEU A 24 -14.37 7.81 -10.59
N PRO A 25 -14.23 6.48 -10.55
CA PRO A 25 -13.23 5.83 -9.73
C PRO A 25 -11.83 6.30 -10.15
N LYS A 26 -11.14 6.96 -9.22
CA LYS A 26 -9.80 7.53 -9.44
C LYS A 26 -8.73 6.52 -9.09
N GLY A 27 -7.74 6.35 -9.95
CA GLY A 27 -6.51 5.60 -9.66
C GLY A 27 -5.43 6.51 -9.09
N ASN A 28 -4.58 5.97 -8.23
CA ASN A 28 -3.45 6.70 -7.71
C ASN A 28 -2.16 6.33 -8.46
N MET A 29 -1.61 7.26 -9.24
CA MET A 29 -0.39 7.06 -10.02
C MET A 29 0.83 6.69 -9.16
N ASN A 30 0.88 7.15 -7.90
CA ASN A 30 1.94 6.77 -6.97
C ASN A 30 1.96 5.26 -6.73
N TYR A 31 0.79 4.61 -6.71
CA TYR A 31 0.69 3.16 -6.52
C TYR A 31 1.20 2.39 -7.73
N VAL A 32 0.94 2.90 -8.94
CA VAL A 32 1.51 2.34 -10.18
C VAL A 32 3.04 2.40 -10.13
N HIS A 33 3.59 3.54 -9.72
CA HIS A 33 5.05 3.70 -9.57
C HIS A 33 5.63 2.75 -8.51
N ILE A 34 4.98 2.59 -7.36
CA ILE A 34 5.43 1.65 -6.31
C ILE A 34 5.46 0.22 -6.85
N MET A 35 4.40 -0.22 -7.53
CA MET A 35 4.34 -1.57 -8.12
C MET A 35 5.39 -1.77 -9.22
N ALA A 36 5.64 -0.76 -10.05
CA ALA A 36 6.69 -0.79 -11.07
C ALA A 36 8.09 -0.91 -10.46
N VAL A 37 8.38 -0.19 -9.38
CA VAL A 37 9.66 -0.30 -8.64
C VAL A 37 9.82 -1.67 -8.00
N ILE A 38 8.78 -2.24 -7.41
CA ILE A 38 8.81 -3.58 -6.84
C ILE A 38 9.06 -4.64 -7.93
N ALA A 39 8.38 -4.53 -9.08
CA ALA A 39 8.60 -5.42 -10.21
C ALA A 39 10.03 -5.33 -10.73
N LEU A 40 10.58 -4.12 -10.83
CA LEU A 40 11.98 -3.89 -11.19
C LEU A 40 12.94 -4.55 -10.19
N PHE A 41 12.69 -4.43 -8.88
CA PHE A 41 13.49 -5.08 -7.85
C PHE A 41 13.47 -6.61 -7.98
N LEU A 42 12.31 -7.21 -8.26
CA LEU A 42 12.19 -8.64 -8.50
C LEU A 42 13.03 -9.09 -9.70
N ILE A 43 12.98 -8.36 -10.81
CA ILE A 43 13.77 -8.64 -12.01
C ILE A 43 15.28 -8.51 -11.72
N ILE A 44 15.69 -7.47 -11.00
CA ILE A 44 17.07 -7.25 -10.61
C ILE A 44 17.57 -8.41 -9.74
N ILE A 45 16.82 -8.80 -8.70
CA ILE A 45 17.22 -9.89 -7.80
C ILE A 45 17.28 -11.22 -8.56
N ALA A 46 16.31 -11.50 -9.43
CA ALA A 46 16.33 -12.70 -10.27
C ALA A 46 17.56 -12.73 -11.21
N SER A 47 17.87 -11.59 -11.83
CA SER A 47 19.05 -11.44 -12.69
C SER A 47 20.36 -11.60 -11.92
N ILE A 48 20.44 -11.04 -10.72
CA ILE A 48 21.59 -11.22 -9.80
C ILE A 48 21.77 -12.71 -9.46
N ASN A 49 20.68 -13.40 -9.12
CA ASN A 49 20.74 -14.83 -8.77
C ASN A 49 21.22 -15.69 -9.94
N TYR A 50 20.66 -15.46 -11.13
CA TYR A 50 21.12 -16.16 -12.34
C TYR A 50 22.62 -15.89 -12.61
N THR A 51 23.03 -14.62 -12.53
CA THR A 51 24.43 -14.20 -12.71
C THR A 51 25.36 -14.89 -11.70
N ASN A 52 24.99 -14.91 -10.43
CA ASN A 52 25.77 -15.55 -9.37
C ASN A 52 25.90 -17.06 -9.60
N LEU A 53 24.80 -17.75 -9.93
CA LEU A 53 24.79 -19.20 -10.17
C LEU A 53 25.58 -19.59 -11.43
N THR A 54 25.37 -18.86 -12.54
CA THR A 54 26.04 -19.13 -13.80
C THR A 54 27.52 -18.85 -13.72
N THR A 55 27.92 -17.76 -13.05
CA THR A 55 29.35 -17.44 -12.82
C THR A 55 30.02 -18.46 -11.87
N ALA A 56 29.25 -18.97 -10.89
CA ALA A 56 29.72 -20.02 -10.02
C ALA A 56 30.04 -21.31 -10.81
N ARG A 57 29.15 -21.73 -11.69
CA ARG A 57 29.30 -22.90 -12.55
C ARG A 57 30.33 -22.72 -13.69
N ALA A 58 30.72 -21.48 -13.97
CA ALA A 58 31.66 -21.14 -15.05
C ALA A 58 33.04 -21.84 -14.91
N THR A 59 33.49 -22.05 -13.68
CA THR A 59 34.75 -22.76 -13.39
C THR A 59 34.73 -24.19 -13.94
N ASN A 60 33.62 -24.90 -13.88
CA ASN A 60 33.48 -26.26 -14.40
C ASN A 60 33.45 -26.29 -15.95
N ARG A 61 33.01 -25.20 -16.61
CA ARG A 61 33.04 -25.07 -18.07
C ARG A 61 34.37 -24.51 -18.60
N GLY A 62 35.33 -24.19 -17.73
CA GLY A 62 36.61 -23.60 -18.10
C GLY A 62 37.37 -24.46 -19.10
N LYS A 63 37.49 -25.80 -18.86
CA LYS A 63 38.18 -26.75 -19.73
C LYS A 63 37.56 -26.79 -21.14
N GLU A 64 36.21 -26.82 -21.24
CA GLU A 64 35.47 -26.80 -22.49
C GLU A 64 35.77 -25.53 -23.30
N ILE A 65 35.74 -24.36 -22.63
CA ILE A 65 36.04 -23.08 -23.26
C ILE A 65 37.49 -23.00 -23.71
N GLY A 66 38.42 -23.54 -22.89
CA GLY A 66 39.82 -23.64 -23.25
C GLY A 66 40.03 -24.40 -24.55
N ILE A 67 39.44 -25.60 -24.68
CA ILE A 67 39.51 -26.45 -25.87
C ILE A 67 38.90 -25.71 -27.09
N ARG A 68 37.73 -25.10 -26.96
CA ARG A 68 37.09 -24.35 -28.06
C ARG A 68 37.94 -23.16 -28.53
N LYS A 69 38.64 -22.47 -27.62
CA LYS A 69 39.53 -21.37 -27.98
C LYS A 69 40.80 -21.84 -28.69
N VAL A 70 41.37 -22.98 -28.27
CA VAL A 70 42.49 -23.62 -28.97
C VAL A 70 42.05 -24.07 -30.38
N GLY A 71 40.79 -24.52 -30.53
CA GLY A 71 40.18 -24.84 -31.81
C GLY A 71 39.74 -23.60 -32.65
N GLY A 72 40.18 -22.37 -32.26
CA GLY A 72 39.97 -21.15 -33.05
C GLY A 72 38.69 -20.34 -32.74
N ALA A 73 37.96 -20.67 -31.67
CA ALA A 73 36.76 -19.88 -31.32
C ALA A 73 37.11 -18.48 -30.82
N ASN A 74 36.58 -17.44 -31.50
CA ASN A 74 36.76 -16.03 -31.12
C ASN A 74 35.95 -15.68 -29.85
N LYS A 75 36.47 -14.73 -29.05
CA LYS A 75 35.82 -14.21 -27.84
C LYS A 75 34.38 -13.72 -28.11
N SER A 76 34.14 -13.04 -29.26
CA SER A 76 32.81 -12.57 -29.64
C SER A 76 31.83 -13.70 -29.85
N LYS A 77 32.23 -14.78 -30.57
CA LYS A 77 31.40 -15.94 -30.84
C LYS A 77 31.00 -16.69 -29.56
N LEU A 78 31.94 -16.82 -28.62
CA LEU A 78 31.67 -17.42 -27.29
C LEU A 78 30.72 -16.54 -26.47
N ARG A 79 30.91 -15.18 -26.49
CA ARG A 79 30.01 -14.24 -25.81
C ARG A 79 28.59 -14.33 -26.35
N SER A 80 28.41 -14.32 -27.67
CA SER A 80 27.08 -14.42 -28.29
C SER A 80 26.39 -15.73 -28.00
N GLN A 81 27.17 -16.86 -27.96
CA GLN A 81 26.64 -18.17 -27.61
C GLN A 81 26.10 -18.20 -26.17
N PHE A 82 26.91 -17.78 -25.17
CA PHE A 82 26.47 -17.75 -23.77
C PHE A 82 25.35 -16.77 -23.50
N LEU A 83 25.33 -15.65 -24.22
CA LEU A 83 24.22 -14.71 -24.17
C LEU A 83 22.93 -15.32 -24.72
N GLY A 84 23.03 -16.03 -25.85
CA GLY A 84 21.92 -16.78 -26.44
C GLY A 84 21.39 -17.88 -25.49
N GLU A 85 22.28 -18.65 -24.84
CA GLU A 85 21.88 -19.62 -23.82
C GLU A 85 21.08 -18.95 -22.69
N SER A 86 21.51 -17.76 -22.21
CA SER A 86 20.83 -17.02 -21.16
C SER A 86 19.45 -16.50 -21.60
N VAL A 87 19.33 -16.01 -22.83
CA VAL A 87 18.04 -15.56 -23.41
C VAL A 87 17.07 -16.74 -23.56
N VAL A 88 17.53 -17.89 -24.08
CA VAL A 88 16.71 -19.10 -24.20
C VAL A 88 16.21 -19.55 -22.82
N MET A 89 17.08 -19.57 -21.81
CA MET A 89 16.66 -19.91 -20.43
C MET A 89 15.64 -18.91 -19.87
N ALA A 90 15.79 -17.62 -20.15
CA ALA A 90 14.85 -16.60 -19.74
C ALA A 90 13.48 -16.73 -20.46
N LEU A 91 13.47 -17.12 -21.73
CA LEU A 91 12.23 -17.42 -22.46
C LEU A 91 11.50 -18.65 -21.87
N PHE A 92 12.22 -19.72 -21.55
CA PHE A 92 11.62 -20.86 -20.85
C PHE A 92 11.06 -20.45 -19.48
N ALA A 93 11.80 -19.63 -18.73
CA ALA A 93 11.33 -19.09 -17.47
C ALA A 93 10.09 -18.21 -17.66
N GLY A 94 10.00 -17.44 -18.73
CA GLY A 94 8.82 -16.65 -19.11
C GLY A 94 7.58 -17.50 -19.35
N VAL A 95 7.72 -18.62 -20.08
CA VAL A 95 6.63 -19.58 -20.27
C VAL A 95 6.17 -20.17 -18.93
N LEU A 96 7.12 -20.61 -18.10
CA LEU A 96 6.80 -21.14 -16.77
C LEU A 96 6.15 -20.09 -15.86
N ALA A 97 6.64 -18.85 -15.92
CA ALA A 97 6.05 -17.72 -15.18
C ALA A 97 4.61 -17.46 -15.61
N THR A 98 4.30 -17.55 -16.92
CA THR A 98 2.93 -17.41 -17.43
C THR A 98 2.02 -18.50 -16.85
N LEU A 99 2.48 -19.75 -16.80
CA LEU A 99 1.70 -20.85 -16.21
C LEU A 99 1.48 -20.63 -14.71
N LEU A 100 2.52 -20.21 -13.98
CA LEU A 100 2.40 -19.88 -12.55
C LEU A 100 1.47 -18.68 -12.31
N THR A 101 1.46 -17.70 -13.21
CA THR A 101 0.55 -16.54 -13.13
C THR A 101 -0.91 -16.99 -13.29
N ILE A 102 -1.21 -17.92 -14.21
CA ILE A 102 -2.56 -18.48 -14.37
C ILE A 102 -3.01 -19.18 -13.07
N LEU A 103 -2.13 -19.97 -12.45
CA LEU A 103 -2.42 -20.64 -11.20
C LEU A 103 -2.61 -19.68 -10.02
N ALA A 104 -1.84 -18.59 -10.00
CA ALA A 104 -1.91 -17.57 -8.95
C ALA A 104 -3.04 -16.54 -9.16
N LEU A 105 -3.64 -16.48 -10.35
CA LEU A 105 -4.63 -15.48 -10.72
C LEU A 105 -5.85 -15.41 -9.76
N PRO A 106 -6.44 -16.54 -9.31
CA PRO A 106 -7.56 -16.47 -8.36
C PRO A 106 -7.14 -15.82 -7.02
N LEU A 107 -5.96 -16.17 -6.51
CA LEU A 107 -5.40 -15.57 -5.30
C LEU A 107 -5.15 -14.07 -5.48
N PHE A 108 -4.58 -13.69 -6.62
CA PHE A 108 -4.34 -12.29 -6.97
C PHE A 108 -5.66 -11.50 -7.06
N ASN A 109 -6.68 -12.04 -7.73
CA ASN A 109 -8.00 -11.42 -7.83
C ASN A 109 -8.62 -11.17 -6.46
N THR A 110 -8.52 -12.14 -5.55
CA THR A 110 -9.01 -11.98 -4.17
C THR A 110 -8.24 -10.89 -3.41
N LEU A 111 -6.91 -10.85 -3.55
CA LEU A 111 -6.06 -9.84 -2.89
C LEU A 111 -6.26 -8.45 -3.47
N ALA A 112 -6.38 -8.35 -4.80
CA ALA A 112 -6.50 -7.09 -5.52
C ALA A 112 -7.93 -6.55 -5.58
N GLY A 113 -8.95 -7.32 -5.15
CA GLY A 113 -10.35 -6.94 -5.29
C GLY A 113 -10.77 -6.74 -6.74
N LYS A 114 -10.15 -7.48 -7.69
CA LYS A 114 -10.37 -7.40 -9.14
C LYS A 114 -10.82 -8.75 -9.68
N THR A 115 -11.37 -8.73 -10.89
CA THR A 115 -11.84 -9.93 -11.59
C THR A 115 -11.17 -10.03 -12.94
N PHE A 116 -9.84 -10.28 -12.94
CA PHE A 116 -9.13 -10.55 -14.18
C PHE A 116 -9.44 -11.97 -14.64
N ASP A 117 -9.83 -12.10 -15.92
CA ASP A 117 -9.99 -13.39 -16.58
C ASP A 117 -8.61 -13.88 -17.09
N PHE A 118 -8.41 -15.21 -17.11
CA PHE A 118 -7.21 -15.82 -17.68
C PHE A 118 -7.00 -15.46 -19.16
N HIS A 119 -8.07 -15.19 -19.92
CA HIS A 119 -7.98 -14.70 -21.29
C HIS A 119 -7.21 -13.38 -21.42
N THR A 120 -7.21 -12.57 -20.38
CA THR A 120 -6.45 -11.30 -20.35
C THR A 120 -4.95 -11.56 -20.56
N ILE A 121 -4.41 -12.66 -19.99
CA ILE A 121 -2.99 -13.01 -20.11
C ILE A 121 -2.60 -13.33 -21.55
N PHE A 122 -3.53 -13.86 -22.35
CA PHE A 122 -3.29 -14.24 -23.74
C PHE A 122 -3.50 -13.10 -24.74
N GLN A 123 -3.80 -11.88 -24.26
CA GLN A 123 -3.85 -10.73 -25.15
C GLN A 123 -2.47 -10.48 -25.78
N PRO A 124 -2.42 -10.18 -27.11
CA PRO A 124 -1.15 -10.00 -27.83
C PRO A 124 -0.21 -8.98 -27.18
N THR A 125 -0.76 -7.91 -26.62
CA THR A 125 -0.01 -6.85 -25.94
C THR A 125 0.72 -7.39 -24.69
N ILE A 126 0.04 -8.24 -23.90
CA ILE A 126 0.61 -8.82 -22.68
C ILE A 126 1.65 -9.88 -23.03
N LEU A 127 1.39 -10.70 -24.05
CA LEU A 127 2.35 -11.69 -24.53
C LEU A 127 3.62 -11.03 -25.08
N LEU A 128 3.49 -9.95 -25.85
CA LEU A 128 4.64 -9.16 -26.33
C LEU A 128 5.40 -8.52 -25.17
N PHE A 129 4.71 -8.04 -24.16
CA PHE A 129 5.34 -7.51 -22.94
C PHE A 129 6.12 -8.59 -22.17
N ILE A 130 5.55 -9.78 -21.95
CA ILE A 130 6.21 -10.92 -21.32
C ILE A 130 7.44 -11.34 -22.14
N LEU A 131 7.32 -11.43 -23.45
CA LEU A 131 8.42 -11.74 -24.36
C LEU A 131 9.55 -10.71 -24.23
N GLY A 132 9.20 -9.42 -24.28
CA GLY A 132 10.15 -8.31 -24.13
C GLY A 132 10.90 -8.34 -22.81
N ILE A 133 10.18 -8.49 -21.68
CA ILE A 133 10.79 -8.61 -20.35
C ILE A 133 11.69 -9.85 -20.28
N SER A 134 11.26 -10.99 -20.83
CA SER A 134 12.08 -12.21 -20.84
C SER A 134 13.40 -12.02 -21.59
N ILE A 135 13.36 -11.38 -22.75
CA ILE A 135 14.56 -11.07 -23.52
C ILE A 135 15.47 -10.11 -22.77
N ILE A 136 14.91 -9.01 -22.24
CA ILE A 136 15.68 -8.02 -21.45
C ILE A 136 16.33 -8.68 -20.24
N THR A 137 15.59 -9.49 -19.49
CA THR A 137 16.11 -10.21 -18.31
C THR A 137 17.22 -11.19 -18.71
N GLY A 138 17.05 -11.94 -19.82
CA GLY A 138 18.05 -12.84 -20.35
C GLY A 138 19.34 -12.14 -20.76
N LEU A 139 19.22 -10.97 -21.40
CA LEU A 139 20.37 -10.14 -21.78
C LEU A 139 21.09 -9.56 -20.54
N LEU A 140 20.36 -8.94 -19.62
CA LEU A 140 20.92 -8.35 -18.41
C LEU A 140 21.64 -9.39 -17.53
N SER A 141 20.98 -10.52 -17.29
CA SER A 141 21.51 -11.58 -16.44
C SER A 141 22.65 -12.36 -17.12
N GLY A 142 22.64 -12.46 -18.47
CA GLY A 142 23.66 -13.18 -19.25
C GLY A 142 24.91 -12.35 -19.60
N LEU A 143 24.81 -11.02 -19.63
CA LEU A 143 25.88 -10.14 -20.12
C LEU A 143 27.20 -10.31 -19.34
N TYR A 144 27.13 -10.35 -18.03
CA TYR A 144 28.33 -10.53 -17.20
C TYR A 144 28.88 -11.95 -17.26
N PRO A 145 28.12 -13.05 -17.07
CA PRO A 145 28.62 -14.42 -17.22
C PRO A 145 29.22 -14.69 -18.60
N ALA A 146 28.58 -14.26 -19.66
CA ALA A 146 29.06 -14.42 -21.02
C ALA A 146 30.42 -13.73 -21.25
N SER A 147 30.53 -12.48 -20.77
CA SER A 147 31.79 -11.72 -20.84
C SER A 147 32.90 -12.36 -19.99
N TYR A 148 32.53 -12.84 -18.80
CA TYR A 148 33.44 -13.53 -17.88
C TYR A 148 34.00 -14.82 -18.48
N LEU A 149 33.15 -15.71 -18.98
CA LEU A 149 33.52 -16.97 -19.63
C LEU A 149 34.37 -16.75 -20.89
N ALA A 150 33.99 -15.78 -21.72
CA ALA A 150 34.71 -15.41 -22.91
C ALA A 150 36.11 -14.81 -22.61
N SER A 151 36.39 -14.35 -21.40
CA SER A 151 37.70 -13.79 -21.00
C SER A 151 38.73 -14.82 -20.53
N PHE A 152 38.39 -16.11 -20.39
CA PHE A 152 39.31 -17.13 -19.90
C PHE A 152 40.51 -17.32 -20.82
N ASN A 153 41.74 -17.41 -20.23
CA ASN A 153 42.94 -17.71 -20.98
C ASN A 153 43.10 -19.25 -21.10
N PRO A 154 43.18 -19.80 -22.32
CA PRO A 154 43.29 -21.26 -22.52
C PRO A 154 44.46 -21.89 -21.80
N ILE A 155 45.63 -21.21 -21.79
CA ILE A 155 46.85 -21.74 -21.21
C ILE A 155 46.74 -21.93 -19.69
N SER A 156 46.16 -20.94 -18.98
CA SER A 156 45.99 -20.99 -17.53
C SER A 156 44.98 -22.06 -17.09
N VAL A 157 43.94 -22.26 -17.92
CA VAL A 157 42.88 -23.24 -17.64
C VAL A 157 43.35 -24.67 -17.88
N LEU A 158 44.12 -24.91 -18.95
CA LEU A 158 44.64 -26.23 -19.29
C LEU A 158 45.80 -26.67 -18.38
N LYS A 159 46.60 -25.73 -17.86
CA LYS A 159 47.67 -26.00 -16.90
C LYS A 159 47.20 -26.22 -15.45
N GLY A 160 45.87 -26.20 -15.19
CA GLY A 160 45.34 -26.39 -13.83
C GLY A 160 45.54 -25.17 -12.89
N ASN A 161 46.26 -24.14 -13.35
CA ASN A 161 46.38 -22.88 -12.63
C ASN A 161 45.05 -22.12 -12.80
N GLY A 162 44.13 -22.40 -11.88
CA GLY A 162 42.80 -21.72 -11.89
C GLY A 162 42.97 -20.22 -12.08
N VAL A 163 42.12 -19.63 -12.89
CA VAL A 163 42.06 -18.19 -13.15
C VAL A 163 42.19 -17.43 -11.82
N SER A 164 43.22 -16.58 -11.71
CA SER A 164 43.55 -15.79 -10.53
C SER A 164 42.27 -15.18 -9.93
N SER A 165 41.88 -15.70 -8.77
CA SER A 165 40.55 -15.44 -8.17
C SER A 165 40.50 -14.13 -7.37
N LYS A 166 41.62 -13.42 -7.23
CA LYS A 166 41.75 -12.25 -6.36
C LYS A 166 40.99 -11.05 -6.86
N ASP A 167 40.91 -10.79 -8.18
CA ASP A 167 40.39 -9.55 -8.72
C ASP A 167 38.87 -9.54 -9.02
N ARG A 168 38.17 -10.67 -8.88
CA ARG A 168 36.77 -10.77 -9.35
C ARG A 168 35.75 -11.24 -8.31
N GLY A 169 36.19 -11.46 -7.08
CA GLY A 169 35.29 -11.80 -5.94
C GLY A 169 34.42 -10.63 -5.50
N TRP A 170 34.89 -9.39 -5.72
CA TRP A 170 34.23 -8.18 -5.28
C TRP A 170 32.87 -7.95 -5.96
N LEU A 171 32.76 -8.25 -7.26
CA LEU A 171 31.53 -8.04 -8.01
C LEU A 171 30.40 -8.98 -7.53
N ARG A 172 30.75 -10.26 -7.28
CA ARG A 172 29.81 -11.21 -6.71
C ARG A 172 29.37 -10.79 -5.29
N THR A 173 30.33 -10.33 -4.48
CA THR A 173 30.02 -9.78 -3.15
C THR A 173 29.12 -8.56 -3.27
N GLY A 174 29.41 -7.64 -4.21
CA GLY A 174 28.58 -6.48 -4.49
C GLY A 174 27.16 -6.85 -4.91
N LEU A 175 27.00 -7.86 -5.77
CA LEU A 175 25.69 -8.35 -6.18
C LEU A 175 24.89 -8.94 -5.00
N VAL A 176 25.54 -9.69 -4.10
CA VAL A 176 24.90 -10.21 -2.88
C VAL A 176 24.52 -9.07 -1.95
N ILE A 177 25.40 -8.08 -1.77
CA ILE A 177 25.10 -6.88 -0.97
C ILE A 177 23.89 -6.14 -1.55
N ALA A 178 23.85 -5.92 -2.86
CA ALA A 178 22.71 -5.27 -3.54
C ALA A 178 21.40 -6.05 -3.34
N GLN A 179 21.45 -7.38 -3.46
CA GLN A 179 20.30 -8.26 -3.26
C GLN A 179 19.73 -8.16 -1.83
N PHE A 180 20.59 -8.25 -0.80
CA PHE A 180 20.16 -8.11 0.59
C PHE A 180 19.77 -6.67 0.94
N MET A 181 20.37 -5.67 0.31
CA MET A 181 19.95 -4.26 0.43
C MET A 181 18.51 -4.08 -0.05
N ILE A 182 18.17 -4.57 -1.23
CA ILE A 182 16.80 -4.50 -1.75
C ILE A 182 15.83 -5.25 -0.82
N SER A 183 16.20 -6.45 -0.35
CA SER A 183 15.38 -7.21 0.60
C SER A 183 15.15 -6.44 1.90
N ALA A 184 16.18 -5.80 2.45
CA ALA A 184 16.08 -5.01 3.67
C ALA A 184 15.19 -3.77 3.48
N VAL A 185 15.32 -3.06 2.34
CA VAL A 185 14.45 -1.93 1.99
C VAL A 185 12.98 -2.37 1.94
N MET A 186 12.70 -3.52 1.32
CA MET A 186 11.34 -4.06 1.23
C MET A 186 10.79 -4.50 2.59
N ILE A 187 11.60 -5.11 3.44
CA ILE A 187 11.19 -5.49 4.80
C ILE A 187 10.83 -4.24 5.61
N ILE A 188 11.70 -3.22 5.63
CA ILE A 188 11.47 -1.97 6.35
C ILE A 188 10.21 -1.29 5.81
N GLY A 189 10.09 -1.16 4.48
CA GLY A 189 8.94 -0.57 3.83
C GLY A 189 7.63 -1.27 4.21
N SER A 190 7.60 -2.60 4.16
CA SER A 190 6.42 -3.39 4.54
C SER A 190 6.01 -3.17 5.99
N ILE A 191 6.98 -3.10 6.93
CA ILE A 191 6.70 -2.87 8.34
C ILE A 191 6.15 -1.45 8.55
N VAL A 192 6.76 -0.43 7.94
CA VAL A 192 6.31 0.97 8.06
C VAL A 192 4.90 1.14 7.49
N VAL A 193 4.61 0.55 6.33
CA VAL A 193 3.26 0.57 5.73
C VAL A 193 2.24 -0.13 6.63
N ALA A 194 2.60 -1.30 7.21
CA ALA A 194 1.74 -2.01 8.17
C ALA A 194 1.39 -1.16 9.39
N LEU A 195 2.38 -0.49 9.96
CA LEU A 195 2.19 0.36 11.13
C LEU A 195 1.32 1.58 10.83
N GLN A 196 1.54 2.21 9.67
CA GLN A 196 0.72 3.35 9.22
C GLN A 196 -0.73 2.94 9.00
N MET A 197 -0.99 1.79 8.36
CA MET A 197 -2.34 1.27 8.18
C MET A 197 -3.01 0.94 9.51
N GLY A 198 -2.28 0.30 10.43
CA GLY A 198 -2.77 0.04 11.79
C GLY A 198 -3.08 1.32 12.57
N TYR A 199 -2.28 2.37 12.40
CA TYR A 199 -2.52 3.68 13.00
C TYR A 199 -3.80 4.34 12.47
N ILE A 200 -4.00 4.36 11.14
CA ILE A 200 -5.19 4.91 10.49
C ILE A 200 -6.47 4.20 10.97
N GLN A 201 -6.44 2.88 11.04
CA GLN A 201 -7.62 2.09 11.45
C GLN A 201 -8.02 2.30 12.92
N LYS A 202 -7.04 2.56 13.80
CA LYS A 202 -7.25 2.74 15.25
C LYS A 202 -7.47 4.19 15.66
N LYS A 203 -7.27 5.14 14.75
CA LYS A 203 -7.40 6.57 15.06
C LYS A 203 -8.83 6.89 15.48
N ASP A 204 -8.95 7.64 16.58
CA ASP A 204 -10.19 8.28 16.97
C ASP A 204 -10.57 9.33 15.91
N LEU A 205 -11.71 9.16 15.30
CA LEU A 205 -12.22 10.06 14.25
C LEU A 205 -13.00 11.24 14.82
N GLY A 206 -13.31 11.25 16.12
CA GLY A 206 -14.08 12.31 16.77
C GLY A 206 -15.58 12.08 16.74
N PHE A 207 -16.03 10.88 16.35
CA PHE A 207 -17.43 10.45 16.37
C PHE A 207 -17.51 8.92 16.56
N ASP A 208 -18.71 8.42 16.91
CA ASP A 208 -18.94 7.00 17.15
C ASP A 208 -19.22 6.27 15.82
N LYS A 209 -18.22 5.54 15.33
CA LYS A 209 -18.30 4.84 14.04
C LYS A 209 -18.82 3.41 14.13
N GLU A 210 -18.75 2.78 15.32
CA GLU A 210 -18.95 1.33 15.47
C GLU A 210 -20.42 0.91 15.69
N GLN A 211 -21.26 1.87 16.06
CA GLN A 211 -22.66 1.64 16.44
C GLN A 211 -23.66 2.26 15.46
N ILE A 212 -23.26 2.64 14.26
CA ILE A 212 -24.14 3.34 13.32
C ILE A 212 -24.48 2.49 12.12
N LEU A 213 -25.76 2.19 11.95
CA LEU A 213 -26.37 1.67 10.73
C LEU A 213 -26.89 2.83 9.90
N MET A 214 -26.56 2.90 8.63
CA MET A 214 -26.99 3.94 7.71
C MET A 214 -27.95 3.37 6.68
N LEU A 215 -29.05 4.08 6.45
CA LEU A 215 -30.00 3.79 5.38
C LEU A 215 -29.94 4.92 4.35
N THR A 216 -29.95 4.56 3.08
CA THR A 216 -30.10 5.54 2.00
C THR A 216 -31.58 5.64 1.64
N LEU A 217 -32.14 6.83 1.81
CA LEU A 217 -33.55 7.11 1.54
C LEU A 217 -33.76 7.47 0.06
N ASN A 218 -34.17 6.48 -0.74
CA ASN A 218 -34.44 6.67 -2.17
C ASN A 218 -35.92 6.50 -2.53
N ASP A 219 -36.74 6.16 -1.54
CA ASP A 219 -38.16 5.89 -1.70
C ASP A 219 -39.01 7.07 -1.26
N THR A 220 -39.80 7.60 -2.17
CA THR A 220 -40.69 8.74 -1.92
C THR A 220 -41.76 8.48 -0.86
N ALA A 221 -42.24 7.23 -0.71
CA ALA A 221 -43.19 6.88 0.31
C ALA A 221 -42.60 7.00 1.72
N VAL A 222 -41.38 6.54 1.89
CA VAL A 222 -40.64 6.67 3.15
C VAL A 222 -40.21 8.12 3.38
N ILE A 223 -39.73 8.83 2.34
CA ILE A 223 -39.30 10.22 2.44
C ILE A 223 -40.48 11.12 2.90
N ASN A 224 -41.67 10.93 2.32
CA ASN A 224 -42.86 11.72 2.68
C ASN A 224 -43.34 11.43 4.10
N ASN A 225 -43.05 10.26 4.65
CA ASN A 225 -43.47 9.83 5.98
C ASN A 225 -42.27 9.57 6.92
N VAL A 226 -41.15 10.23 6.68
CA VAL A 226 -39.87 9.92 7.34
C VAL A 226 -39.95 10.02 8.86
N LYS A 227 -40.66 10.98 9.41
CA LYS A 227 -40.85 11.14 10.86
C LYS A 227 -41.61 9.96 11.48
N ALA A 228 -42.65 9.46 10.80
CA ALA A 228 -43.37 8.27 11.24
C ALA A 228 -42.49 7.04 11.15
N PHE A 229 -41.72 6.88 10.07
CA PHE A 229 -40.77 5.77 9.88
C PHE A 229 -39.68 5.77 10.95
N MET A 230 -39.07 6.91 11.28
CA MET A 230 -38.10 7.06 12.37
C MET A 230 -38.72 6.66 13.71
N GLY A 231 -39.92 7.16 14.01
CA GLY A 231 -40.62 6.82 15.25
C GLY A 231 -40.97 5.34 15.38
N GLU A 232 -41.25 4.63 14.27
CA GLU A 232 -41.42 3.16 14.30
C GLU A 232 -40.08 2.43 14.54
N ILE A 233 -38.97 2.91 13.94
CA ILE A 233 -37.63 2.33 14.17
C ILE A 233 -37.21 2.50 15.63
N GLU A 234 -37.45 3.64 16.22
CA GLU A 234 -37.08 3.97 17.61
C GLU A 234 -37.90 3.19 18.68
N ARG A 235 -38.93 2.44 18.29
CA ARG A 235 -39.65 1.54 19.20
C ARG A 235 -38.84 0.29 19.56
N ASP A 236 -37.84 -0.07 18.76
CA ASP A 236 -36.94 -1.18 19.11
C ASP A 236 -36.02 -0.74 20.25
N PRO A 237 -35.97 -1.47 21.39
CA PRO A 237 -35.10 -1.12 22.52
C PRO A 237 -33.61 -1.11 22.20
N SER A 238 -33.20 -1.77 21.13
CA SER A 238 -31.81 -1.77 20.66
C SER A 238 -31.45 -0.52 19.87
N VAL A 239 -32.42 0.33 19.53
CA VAL A 239 -32.21 1.61 18.84
C VAL A 239 -32.09 2.72 19.87
N GLN A 240 -30.94 3.36 19.94
CA GLN A 240 -30.67 4.46 20.86
C GLN A 240 -31.10 5.84 20.30
N GLY A 241 -31.30 5.92 19.00
CA GLY A 241 -31.77 7.14 18.33
C GLY A 241 -31.55 7.08 16.83
N THR A 242 -32.23 7.99 16.13
CA THR A 242 -32.15 8.14 14.68
C THR A 242 -31.84 9.59 14.29
N ALA A 243 -31.07 9.80 13.23
CA ALA A 243 -30.77 11.13 12.72
C ALA A 243 -30.80 11.19 11.20
N LEU A 244 -31.30 12.31 10.68
CA LEU A 244 -31.32 12.60 9.25
C LEU A 244 -30.21 13.56 8.86
N SER A 245 -29.61 13.30 7.71
CA SER A 245 -28.61 14.20 7.12
C SER A 245 -28.58 14.11 5.59
N THR A 246 -27.96 15.09 4.94
CA THR A 246 -27.72 15.02 3.49
C THR A 246 -26.65 14.00 3.13
N THR A 247 -25.69 13.81 4.00
CA THR A 247 -24.56 12.91 3.82
C THR A 247 -24.05 12.40 5.18
N ALA A 248 -23.14 11.46 5.19
CA ALA A 248 -22.53 10.92 6.40
C ALA A 248 -20.99 10.96 6.31
N PRO A 249 -20.27 10.85 7.45
CA PRO A 249 -18.83 10.67 7.43
C PRO A 249 -18.42 9.51 6.51
N GLY A 250 -17.36 9.72 5.75
CA GLY A 250 -16.92 8.77 4.73
C GLY A 250 -17.50 9.00 3.34
N ARG A 251 -18.56 9.79 3.22
CA ARG A 251 -19.18 10.16 1.95
C ARG A 251 -18.75 11.56 1.51
N PHE A 252 -19.18 11.96 0.32
CA PHE A 252 -18.91 13.29 -0.22
C PHE A 252 -19.71 14.36 0.51
N TYR A 253 -19.04 15.46 0.89
CA TYR A 253 -19.63 16.68 1.42
C TYR A 253 -19.61 17.76 0.33
N GLY A 254 -20.78 18.31 0.02
CA GLY A 254 -20.88 19.38 -0.97
C GLY A 254 -20.17 20.64 -0.51
N LYS A 255 -19.37 21.25 -1.38
CA LYS A 255 -18.72 22.54 -1.13
C LYS A 255 -19.53 23.66 -1.77
N ARG A 256 -19.89 24.67 -1.00
CA ARG A 256 -20.69 25.81 -1.46
C ARG A 256 -20.05 27.12 -1.02
N VAL A 257 -20.12 28.14 -1.88
CA VAL A 257 -19.73 29.50 -1.52
C VAL A 257 -20.78 30.04 -0.54
N MET A 258 -20.34 30.54 0.58
CA MET A 258 -21.11 31.10 1.67
C MET A 258 -20.50 32.43 2.07
N THR A 259 -21.31 33.29 2.67
CA THR A 259 -20.85 34.59 3.16
C THR A 259 -20.76 34.55 4.68
N ALA A 260 -19.60 34.89 5.22
CA ALA A 260 -19.34 34.87 6.65
C ALA A 260 -18.71 36.17 7.11
N GLU A 261 -19.06 36.61 8.33
CA GLU A 261 -18.47 37.78 8.95
C GLU A 261 -16.98 37.55 9.26
N THR A 262 -16.10 38.40 8.75
CA THR A 262 -14.67 38.39 9.04
C THR A 262 -14.36 38.97 10.42
N ASN A 263 -13.10 38.96 10.84
CA ASN A 263 -12.68 39.57 12.11
C ASN A 263 -12.88 41.11 12.13
N ASP A 264 -12.84 41.75 10.96
CA ASP A 264 -12.99 43.18 10.83
C ASP A 264 -14.48 43.61 10.80
N GLY A 265 -15.42 42.64 10.90
CA GLY A 265 -16.87 42.87 10.87
C GLY A 265 -17.45 42.97 9.46
N GLU A 266 -16.63 42.82 8.42
CA GLU A 266 -17.08 42.79 7.04
C GLU A 266 -17.60 41.42 6.64
N MET A 267 -18.50 41.35 5.66
CA MET A 267 -19.01 40.09 5.12
C MET A 267 -18.15 39.62 3.94
N GLY A 268 -17.49 38.48 4.10
CA GLY A 268 -16.61 37.89 3.08
C GLY A 268 -17.12 36.57 2.51
N GLU A 269 -16.96 36.37 1.20
CA GLU A 269 -17.37 35.13 0.53
C GLU A 269 -16.26 34.07 0.55
N LYS A 270 -16.60 32.87 0.98
CA LYS A 270 -15.68 31.73 0.99
C LYS A 270 -16.41 30.40 0.77
N ALA A 271 -15.72 29.42 0.20
CA ALA A 271 -16.29 28.10 -0.03
C ALA A 271 -16.06 27.18 1.17
N PHE A 272 -17.13 26.64 1.75
CA PHE A 272 -17.11 25.70 2.87
C PHE A 272 -17.83 24.41 2.52
N ASN A 273 -17.42 23.31 3.13
CA ASN A 273 -18.20 22.08 3.11
C ASN A 273 -19.49 22.27 3.93
N ASN A 274 -20.56 21.62 3.53
CA ASN A 274 -21.84 21.75 4.22
C ASN A 274 -22.55 20.40 4.34
N CYS A 275 -23.35 20.31 5.40
CA CYS A 275 -24.24 19.18 5.65
C CYS A 275 -25.52 19.70 6.29
N PHE A 276 -26.67 19.35 5.72
CA PHE A 276 -27.93 19.54 6.42
C PHE A 276 -28.13 18.39 7.38
N VAL A 277 -28.56 18.69 8.60
CA VAL A 277 -28.74 17.76 9.71
C VAL A 277 -30.02 18.07 10.47
N ASN A 278 -30.64 17.05 11.08
CA ASN A 278 -31.75 17.27 12.01
C ASN A 278 -31.23 17.54 13.43
N TYR A 279 -32.16 17.79 14.36
CA TYR A 279 -31.86 18.12 15.75
C TYR A 279 -31.07 17.01 16.49
N ASP A 280 -31.28 15.76 16.15
CA ASP A 280 -30.76 14.59 16.87
C ASP A 280 -29.36 14.15 16.36
N TYR A 281 -28.84 14.83 15.31
CA TYR A 281 -27.61 14.41 14.62
C TYR A 281 -26.37 14.41 15.51
N LEU A 282 -26.24 15.41 16.38
CA LEU A 282 -25.10 15.51 17.29
C LEU A 282 -25.01 14.29 18.22
N ASP A 283 -26.14 13.94 18.85
CA ASP A 283 -26.20 12.85 19.83
C ASP A 283 -26.07 11.49 19.15
N VAL A 284 -26.77 11.29 18.01
CA VAL A 284 -26.70 10.04 17.26
C VAL A 284 -25.30 9.77 16.72
N MET A 285 -24.59 10.79 16.26
CA MET A 285 -23.22 10.64 15.77
C MET A 285 -22.16 10.69 16.88
N GLY A 286 -22.54 11.06 18.11
CA GLY A 286 -21.62 11.20 19.24
C GLY A 286 -20.62 12.33 19.06
N LEU A 287 -21.01 13.41 18.38
CA LEU A 287 -20.18 14.59 18.21
C LEU A 287 -20.10 15.39 19.50
N LYS A 288 -18.96 16.06 19.73
CA LYS A 288 -18.74 16.86 20.93
C LYS A 288 -18.89 18.34 20.63
N LEU A 289 -19.74 19.00 21.40
CA LEU A 289 -19.84 20.45 21.39
C LEU A 289 -18.66 21.06 22.17
N VAL A 290 -18.04 22.10 21.62
CA VAL A 290 -16.91 22.82 22.25
C VAL A 290 -17.40 24.14 22.82
N GLU A 291 -18.27 24.85 22.11
CA GLU A 291 -18.76 26.18 22.49
C GLU A 291 -20.19 26.37 22.01
N GLY A 292 -21.00 27.14 22.75
CA GLY A 292 -22.38 27.45 22.40
C GLY A 292 -23.35 26.29 22.62
N ARG A 293 -24.31 26.11 21.71
CA ARG A 293 -25.32 25.04 21.74
C ARG A 293 -25.47 24.36 20.38
N PHE A 294 -26.04 23.19 20.39
CA PHE A 294 -26.55 22.57 19.16
C PHE A 294 -28.02 23.02 18.88
N TYR A 295 -28.59 22.52 17.85
CA TYR A 295 -29.99 22.80 17.47
C TYR A 295 -30.97 22.18 18.47
N ASP A 296 -32.05 22.95 18.75
CA ASP A 296 -33.10 22.49 19.66
C ASP A 296 -34.46 22.85 19.08
N ARG A 297 -35.43 21.94 19.19
CA ARG A 297 -36.80 22.13 18.72
C ARG A 297 -37.55 23.28 19.43
N GLU A 298 -37.08 23.65 20.61
CA GLU A 298 -37.64 24.80 21.35
C GLU A 298 -37.32 26.15 20.68
N PHE A 299 -36.23 26.23 19.91
CA PHE A 299 -35.83 27.43 19.16
C PHE A 299 -36.31 27.35 17.72
N GLY A 300 -37.51 27.88 17.44
CA GLY A 300 -38.10 27.86 16.10
C GLY A 300 -37.25 28.56 15.01
N SER A 301 -36.32 29.42 15.39
CA SER A 301 -35.39 30.11 14.48
C SER A 301 -34.23 29.24 13.98
N ASP A 302 -33.98 28.07 14.60
CA ASP A 302 -32.83 27.25 14.28
C ASP A 302 -32.84 26.71 12.84
N MET A 303 -33.99 26.46 12.28
CA MET A 303 -34.12 26.03 10.88
C MET A 303 -33.84 27.14 9.84
N THR A 304 -33.79 28.40 10.25
CA THR A 304 -33.64 29.53 9.32
C THR A 304 -32.41 30.38 9.56
N ASN A 305 -32.05 30.59 10.82
CA ASN A 305 -31.11 31.64 11.20
C ASN A 305 -29.95 31.13 12.08
N ALA A 306 -29.82 29.82 12.32
CA ALA A 306 -28.76 29.27 13.13
C ALA A 306 -27.82 28.37 12.33
N PHE A 307 -26.52 28.48 12.59
CA PHE A 307 -25.49 27.65 12.00
C PHE A 307 -24.58 27.05 13.08
N VAL A 308 -24.22 25.81 12.91
CA VAL A 308 -23.21 25.13 13.73
C VAL A 308 -22.01 24.82 12.86
N VAL A 309 -20.82 25.12 13.35
CA VAL A 309 -19.57 24.96 12.60
C VAL A 309 -18.58 24.10 13.37
N ASN A 310 -17.55 23.57 12.69
CA ASN A 310 -16.47 22.88 13.36
C ASN A 310 -15.30 23.84 13.72
N GLU A 311 -14.38 23.37 14.59
CA GLU A 311 -13.19 24.15 14.98
C GLU A 311 -12.32 24.52 13.77
N ALA A 312 -12.28 23.69 12.70
CA ALA A 312 -11.52 23.97 11.50
C ALA A 312 -12.03 25.26 10.80
N LEU A 313 -13.34 25.49 10.78
CA LEU A 313 -13.91 26.72 10.23
C LEU A 313 -13.54 27.93 11.10
N VAL A 314 -13.61 27.80 12.41
CA VAL A 314 -13.22 28.88 13.36
C VAL A 314 -11.75 29.26 13.14
N ARG A 315 -10.86 28.28 12.97
CA ARG A 315 -9.45 28.53 12.64
C ARG A 315 -9.26 29.18 11.27
N GLU A 316 -9.99 28.72 10.27
CA GLU A 316 -9.91 29.22 8.88
C GLU A 316 -10.37 30.69 8.78
N MET A 317 -11.36 31.07 9.57
CA MET A 317 -11.88 32.43 9.67
C MET A 317 -11.12 33.28 10.70
N GLN A 318 -10.19 32.68 11.46
CA GLN A 318 -9.40 33.32 12.49
C GLN A 318 -10.24 33.96 13.61
N TRP A 319 -11.43 33.40 13.90
CA TRP A 319 -12.36 34.00 14.89
C TRP A 319 -11.88 33.85 16.35
N GLY A 320 -10.96 32.89 16.65
CA GLY A 320 -10.55 32.59 18.01
C GLY A 320 -11.75 32.21 18.90
N ASP A 321 -11.85 32.82 20.08
CA ASP A 321 -12.94 32.57 21.04
C ASP A 321 -14.19 33.45 20.76
N LYS A 322 -14.33 34.00 19.57
CA LYS A 322 -15.43 34.90 19.19
C LYS A 322 -16.25 34.34 18.02
N ALA A 323 -16.39 33.03 17.96
CA ALA A 323 -17.14 32.38 16.89
C ALA A 323 -18.66 32.53 17.07
N ILE A 324 -19.15 32.41 18.31
CA ILE A 324 -20.59 32.52 18.62
C ILE A 324 -21.09 33.93 18.36
N GLY A 325 -22.27 34.04 17.70
CA GLY A 325 -22.90 35.29 17.31
C GLY A 325 -22.35 35.94 16.02
N LYS A 326 -21.31 35.34 15.40
CA LYS A 326 -20.85 35.79 14.09
C LYS A 326 -21.92 35.58 13.03
N LYS A 327 -22.11 36.61 12.17
CA LYS A 327 -23.11 36.57 11.10
C LYS A 327 -22.69 35.64 9.98
N PHE A 328 -23.66 34.89 9.50
CA PHE A 328 -23.43 33.88 8.46
C PHE A 328 -24.63 33.82 7.49
N ILE A 329 -24.37 33.65 6.21
CA ILE A 329 -25.37 33.51 5.16
C ILE A 329 -25.09 32.23 4.36
N PHE A 330 -26.09 31.37 4.22
CA PHE A 330 -26.02 30.20 3.38
C PHE A 330 -26.17 30.59 1.91
N GLY A 331 -25.06 30.79 1.23
CA GLY A 331 -24.94 31.22 -0.15
C GLY A 331 -24.25 32.58 -0.29
N VAL A 332 -24.33 33.13 -1.50
CA VAL A 332 -23.72 34.42 -1.84
C VAL A 332 -24.67 35.53 -1.45
N ASN A 333 -24.14 36.59 -0.86
CA ASN A 333 -24.93 37.79 -0.58
C ASN A 333 -25.20 38.58 -1.88
N ILE A 334 -26.32 38.31 -2.53
CA ILE A 334 -26.75 39.03 -3.74
C ILE A 334 -27.75 40.08 -3.32
N GLU A 335 -27.51 41.34 -3.67
CA GLU A 335 -28.48 42.43 -3.47
C GLU A 335 -29.82 42.05 -4.10
N GLY A 336 -30.87 42.01 -3.27
CA GLY A 336 -32.21 41.61 -3.69
C GLY A 336 -32.53 40.11 -3.55
N ALA A 337 -31.58 39.26 -3.18
CA ALA A 337 -31.85 37.87 -2.81
C ALA A 337 -32.26 37.78 -1.34
N ASN A 338 -33.36 37.09 -1.06
CA ASN A 338 -33.92 36.92 0.29
C ASN A 338 -33.18 35.80 1.06
N ASN A 339 -31.84 35.85 1.12
CA ASN A 339 -31.04 34.89 1.91
C ASN A 339 -31.05 35.36 3.37
N PRO A 340 -31.64 34.61 4.31
CA PRO A 340 -31.66 35.01 5.70
C PRO A 340 -30.24 35.09 6.27
N VAL A 341 -29.96 36.20 6.95
CA VAL A 341 -28.76 36.37 7.74
C VAL A 341 -28.98 35.63 9.05
N GLY A 342 -28.19 34.64 9.32
CA GLY A 342 -28.20 33.90 10.59
C GLY A 342 -26.92 34.12 11.38
N GLU A 343 -26.79 33.40 12.47
CA GLU A 343 -25.66 33.48 13.39
C GLU A 343 -25.08 32.11 13.71
N ILE A 344 -23.79 32.08 14.02
CA ILE A 344 -23.16 30.88 14.56
C ILE A 344 -23.64 30.70 16.01
N VAL A 345 -24.36 29.60 16.28
CA VAL A 345 -24.92 29.28 17.59
C VAL A 345 -24.09 28.20 18.35
N GLY A 346 -23.27 27.46 17.65
CA GLY A 346 -22.43 26.42 18.26
C GLY A 346 -21.21 26.07 17.44
N VAL A 347 -20.19 25.60 18.16
CA VAL A 347 -18.95 25.07 17.59
C VAL A 347 -18.78 23.63 18.06
N VAL A 348 -18.69 22.69 17.13
CA VAL A 348 -18.39 21.29 17.42
C VAL A 348 -16.90 21.03 17.28
N LYS A 349 -16.41 20.08 18.06
CA LYS A 349 -15.05 19.62 17.95
C LYS A 349 -14.78 19.08 16.55
N ASP A 350 -13.54 19.26 16.07
CA ASP A 350 -13.15 18.69 14.80
C ASP A 350 -13.33 17.17 14.79
N PHE A 351 -13.96 16.67 13.76
CA PHE A 351 -14.11 15.26 13.50
C PHE A 351 -13.73 14.93 12.04
N ASN A 352 -13.13 13.76 11.84
CA ASN A 352 -12.62 13.34 10.53
C ASN A 352 -13.75 12.76 9.67
N TYR A 353 -14.57 13.62 9.07
CA TYR A 353 -15.66 13.20 8.20
C TYR A 353 -15.23 12.79 6.78
N GLY A 354 -13.98 13.12 6.38
CA GLY A 354 -13.36 12.73 5.13
C GLY A 354 -12.19 11.77 5.32
N SER A 355 -11.39 11.59 4.28
CA SER A 355 -10.18 10.77 4.32
C SER A 355 -9.10 11.39 5.20
N LEU A 356 -8.40 10.56 6.00
CA LEU A 356 -7.25 10.95 6.85
C LEU A 356 -5.99 11.36 6.05
N HIS A 357 -6.05 11.30 4.72
CA HIS A 357 -5.02 11.91 3.87
C HIS A 357 -5.02 13.43 3.98
N ASN A 358 -6.20 14.02 4.19
CA ASN A 358 -6.38 15.46 4.29
C ASN A 358 -6.61 15.89 5.76
N PRO A 359 -6.27 17.12 6.12
CA PRO A 359 -6.68 17.68 7.41
C PRO A 359 -8.21 17.80 7.46
N VAL A 360 -8.75 17.93 8.67
CA VAL A 360 -10.19 18.25 8.81
C VAL A 360 -10.46 19.60 8.15
N GLU A 361 -11.36 19.61 7.17
CA GLU A 361 -11.75 20.83 6.46
C GLU A 361 -12.84 21.59 7.21
N PRO A 362 -12.99 22.91 6.93
CA PRO A 362 -14.11 23.71 7.42
C PRO A 362 -15.45 23.11 7.03
N LEU A 363 -16.34 22.93 8.01
CA LEU A 363 -17.67 22.36 7.82
C LEU A 363 -18.72 23.24 8.48
N VAL A 364 -19.81 23.46 7.75
CA VAL A 364 -21.03 24.11 8.24
C VAL A 364 -22.14 23.06 8.31
N MET A 365 -22.72 22.87 9.45
CA MET A 365 -23.95 22.12 9.64
C MET A 365 -25.13 23.09 9.62
N ILE A 366 -26.25 22.68 9.02
CA ILE A 366 -27.43 23.51 8.82
C ILE A 366 -28.64 22.70 9.26
N CYS A 367 -29.43 23.25 10.17
CA CYS A 367 -30.63 22.57 10.63
C CYS A 367 -31.68 22.47 9.51
N ASN A 368 -32.16 21.24 9.29
CA ASN A 368 -33.26 21.00 8.36
C ASN A 368 -33.99 19.71 8.76
N GLU A 369 -35.30 19.67 8.58
CA GLU A 369 -36.11 18.46 8.75
C GLU A 369 -36.80 18.01 7.45
N ASN A 370 -36.50 18.66 6.32
CA ASN A 370 -37.10 18.30 5.04
C ASN A 370 -36.35 17.09 4.43
N ALA A 371 -36.98 15.95 4.53
CA ALA A 371 -36.41 14.68 4.02
C ALA A 371 -36.20 14.65 2.50
N ASN A 372 -36.79 15.56 1.72
CA ASN A 372 -36.51 15.64 0.28
C ASN A 372 -35.06 16.01 -0.03
N PHE A 373 -34.37 16.69 0.89
CA PHE A 373 -32.95 17.02 0.79
C PHE A 373 -32.07 16.07 1.56
N MET A 374 -32.59 15.41 2.61
CA MET A 374 -31.81 14.53 3.50
C MET A 374 -32.01 13.07 3.11
N ARG A 375 -30.99 12.50 2.49
CA ARG A 375 -31.02 11.16 1.90
C ARG A 375 -30.40 10.08 2.77
N THR A 376 -29.85 10.44 3.92
CA THR A 376 -29.17 9.50 4.82
C THR A 376 -29.89 9.50 6.17
N LEU A 377 -30.38 8.34 6.58
CA LEU A 377 -30.88 8.09 7.92
C LEU A 377 -29.83 7.27 8.68
N SER A 378 -29.25 7.85 9.71
CA SER A 378 -28.32 7.20 10.63
C SER A 378 -29.09 6.66 11.82
N ILE A 379 -28.86 5.41 12.19
CA ILE A 379 -29.49 4.72 13.30
C ILE A 379 -28.39 4.28 14.26
N ARG A 380 -28.43 4.77 15.49
CA ARG A 380 -27.53 4.34 16.56
C ARG A 380 -28.07 3.06 17.18
N VAL A 381 -27.28 2.01 17.15
CA VAL A 381 -27.65 0.67 17.64
C VAL A 381 -26.90 0.35 18.93
N ALA A 382 -27.61 -0.09 19.96
CA ALA A 382 -27.00 -0.55 21.20
C ALA A 382 -26.26 -1.90 20.97
N ASP A 383 -25.14 -2.08 21.65
CA ASP A 383 -24.42 -3.35 21.79
C ASP A 383 -24.11 -4.09 20.47
N GLN A 384 -24.01 -3.37 19.35
CA GLN A 384 -23.73 -3.92 18.02
C GLN A 384 -24.76 -4.99 17.55
N ASN A 385 -25.98 -4.94 18.03
CA ASN A 385 -27.07 -5.88 17.66
C ASN A 385 -27.65 -5.56 16.27
N PHE A 386 -26.78 -5.30 15.30
CA PHE A 386 -27.15 -4.85 13.95
C PHE A 386 -28.07 -5.81 13.20
N GLY A 387 -27.96 -7.13 13.44
CA GLY A 387 -28.76 -8.12 12.73
C GLY A 387 -30.24 -8.03 13.07
N GLU A 388 -30.57 -7.87 14.35
CA GLU A 388 -31.95 -7.73 14.83
C GLU A 388 -32.54 -6.39 14.40
N VAL A 389 -31.80 -5.29 14.63
CA VAL A 389 -32.25 -3.95 14.21
C VAL A 389 -32.45 -3.88 12.70
N LEU A 390 -31.56 -4.48 11.89
CA LEU A 390 -31.72 -4.49 10.44
C LEU A 390 -32.98 -5.26 10.02
N ASN A 391 -33.29 -6.38 10.67
CA ASN A 391 -34.52 -7.13 10.39
C ASN A 391 -35.76 -6.31 10.78
N TRP A 392 -35.73 -5.64 11.94
CA TRP A 392 -36.78 -4.72 12.36
C TRP A 392 -36.99 -3.59 11.37
N VAL A 393 -35.90 -2.95 10.96
CA VAL A 393 -35.94 -1.88 9.95
C VAL A 393 -36.52 -2.37 8.62
N LYS A 394 -36.16 -3.59 8.18
CA LYS A 394 -36.73 -4.20 6.96
C LYS A 394 -38.23 -4.44 7.09
N GLU A 395 -38.68 -5.00 8.22
CA GLU A 395 -40.08 -5.24 8.49
C GLU A 395 -40.89 -3.94 8.47
N LYS A 396 -40.43 -2.93 9.20
CA LYS A 396 -41.07 -1.63 9.21
C LYS A 396 -41.07 -0.95 7.84
N ARG A 397 -40.00 -1.10 7.10
CA ARG A 397 -39.89 -0.57 5.75
C ARG A 397 -40.90 -1.22 4.78
N GLU A 398 -41.14 -2.51 4.88
CA GLU A 398 -42.14 -3.23 4.08
C GLU A 398 -43.56 -2.73 4.34
N GLU A 399 -43.87 -2.27 5.57
CA GLU A 399 -45.16 -1.64 5.90
C GLU A 399 -45.39 -0.33 5.12
N PHE A 400 -44.31 0.45 4.82
CA PHE A 400 -44.41 1.70 4.07
C PHE A 400 -44.40 1.49 2.55
N ASN A 401 -43.58 0.57 2.03
CA ASN A 401 -43.52 0.24 0.60
C ASN A 401 -42.82 -1.11 0.35
N PRO A 402 -43.57 -2.20 0.15
CA PRO A 402 -42.99 -3.53 -0.04
C PRO A 402 -42.21 -3.72 -1.35
N SER A 403 -42.43 -2.83 -2.34
CA SER A 403 -41.86 -3.02 -3.70
C SER A 403 -40.45 -2.45 -3.89
N PHE A 404 -39.92 -1.75 -2.89
CA PHE A 404 -38.63 -1.07 -3.04
C PHE A 404 -37.55 -1.67 -2.14
N PRO A 405 -36.39 -2.10 -2.63
CA PRO A 405 -35.35 -2.69 -1.82
C PRO A 405 -34.71 -1.67 -0.85
N ILE A 406 -34.39 -2.11 0.36
CA ILE A 406 -33.67 -1.29 1.32
C ILE A 406 -32.19 -1.21 0.95
N GLN A 407 -31.65 0.00 0.92
CA GLN A 407 -30.22 0.24 0.78
C GLN A 407 -29.65 0.65 2.13
N TYR A 408 -28.76 -0.18 2.65
CA TYR A 408 -28.14 0.06 3.95
C TYR A 408 -26.63 -0.19 3.89
N SER A 409 -25.91 0.40 4.82
CA SER A 409 -24.48 0.19 5.03
C SER A 409 -24.14 0.44 6.50
N TYR A 410 -23.02 -0.11 6.93
CA TYR A 410 -22.47 0.22 8.24
C TYR A 410 -21.45 1.34 8.09
N LEU A 411 -21.53 2.36 8.96
CA LEU A 411 -20.63 3.51 8.90
C LEU A 411 -19.16 3.09 8.96
N ASN A 412 -18.83 2.15 9.83
CA ASN A 412 -17.49 1.59 9.96
C ASN A 412 -16.98 0.94 8.66
N ASP A 413 -17.86 0.29 7.91
CA ASP A 413 -17.47 -0.37 6.65
C ASP A 413 -17.30 0.65 5.51
N GLU A 414 -18.12 1.71 5.46
CA GLU A 414 -17.89 2.81 4.51
C GLU A 414 -16.56 3.53 4.77
N LEU A 415 -16.24 3.77 6.05
CA LEU A 415 -14.96 4.35 6.42
C LEU A 415 -13.77 3.45 6.07
N LYS A 416 -13.91 2.13 6.25
CA LYS A 416 -12.90 1.16 5.81
C LYS A 416 -12.75 1.12 4.29
N ALA A 417 -13.84 1.33 3.55
CA ALA A 417 -13.83 1.35 2.09
C ALA A 417 -13.00 2.51 1.53
N LEU A 418 -12.91 3.65 2.25
CA LEU A 418 -12.04 4.77 1.89
C LEU A 418 -10.55 4.37 1.78
N TYR A 419 -10.14 3.31 2.49
CA TYR A 419 -8.76 2.82 2.55
C TYR A 419 -8.62 1.45 1.89
N SER A 420 -9.58 1.05 1.05
CA SER A 420 -9.57 -0.25 0.38
C SER A 420 -8.40 -0.40 -0.59
N GLU A 421 -8.04 0.67 -1.31
CA GLU A 421 -6.91 0.68 -2.22
C GLU A 421 -5.59 0.50 -1.46
N GLU A 422 -5.40 1.24 -0.35
CA GLU A 422 -4.22 1.10 0.50
C GLU A 422 -4.10 -0.30 1.09
N LYS A 423 -5.21 -0.91 1.49
CA LYS A 423 -5.24 -2.28 1.99
C LYS A 423 -4.82 -3.29 0.91
N VAL A 424 -5.29 -3.12 -0.31
CA VAL A 424 -4.88 -3.94 -1.46
C VAL A 424 -3.39 -3.80 -1.72
N ILE A 425 -2.89 -2.58 -1.79
CA ILE A 425 -1.47 -2.30 -2.03
C ILE A 425 -0.61 -2.86 -0.91
N PHE A 426 -1.02 -2.69 0.34
CA PHE A 426 -0.34 -3.30 1.47
C PHE A 426 -0.24 -4.83 1.35
N GLY A 427 -1.34 -5.51 0.98
CA GLY A 427 -1.36 -6.94 0.72
C GLY A 427 -0.38 -7.36 -0.38
N LEU A 428 -0.34 -6.60 -1.48
CA LEU A 428 0.59 -6.84 -2.59
C LEU A 428 2.05 -6.59 -2.18
N VAL A 429 2.34 -5.50 -1.48
CA VAL A 429 3.71 -5.19 -0.98
C VAL A 429 4.24 -6.30 -0.08
N ILE A 430 3.41 -6.79 0.87
CA ILE A 430 3.80 -7.93 1.72
C ILE A 430 4.06 -9.18 0.88
N SER A 431 3.17 -9.52 -0.03
CA SER A 431 3.29 -10.71 -0.88
C SER A 431 4.58 -10.68 -1.71
N PHE A 432 4.88 -9.53 -2.32
CA PHE A 432 6.12 -9.35 -3.08
C PHE A 432 7.35 -9.30 -2.18
N THR A 433 7.25 -8.76 -0.96
CA THR A 433 8.36 -8.79 0.00
C THR A 433 8.71 -10.23 0.39
N VAL A 434 7.70 -11.06 0.66
CA VAL A 434 7.91 -12.50 0.91
C VAL A 434 8.57 -13.18 -0.28
N LEU A 435 8.11 -12.89 -1.50
CA LEU A 435 8.68 -13.43 -2.73
C LEU A 435 10.14 -13.00 -2.91
N ILE A 436 10.48 -11.73 -2.66
CA ILE A 436 11.84 -11.19 -2.69
C ILE A 436 12.74 -11.94 -1.69
N ILE A 437 12.25 -12.17 -0.47
CA ILE A 437 12.96 -12.91 0.56
C ILE A 437 13.24 -14.35 0.11
N ILE A 438 12.25 -15.05 -0.45
CA ILE A 438 12.41 -16.40 -0.97
C ILE A 438 13.47 -16.45 -2.08
N ILE A 439 13.37 -15.54 -3.06
CA ILE A 439 14.32 -15.46 -4.17
C ILE A 439 15.73 -15.15 -3.65
N ALA A 440 15.85 -14.25 -2.67
CA ALA A 440 17.13 -13.92 -2.03
C ALA A 440 17.74 -15.13 -1.30
N ALA A 441 16.91 -15.86 -0.55
CA ALA A 441 17.35 -17.08 0.14
C ALA A 441 17.81 -18.16 -0.84
N LEU A 442 17.08 -18.39 -1.94
CA LEU A 442 17.46 -19.33 -3.00
C LEU A 442 18.78 -18.95 -3.67
N GLY A 443 19.01 -17.65 -3.93
CA GLY A 443 20.28 -17.17 -4.47
C GLY A 443 21.45 -17.41 -3.51
N LEU A 444 21.25 -17.13 -2.23
CA LEU A 444 22.26 -17.39 -1.20
C LEU A 444 22.54 -18.89 -1.03
N LEU A 445 21.50 -19.73 -1.10
CA LEU A 445 21.62 -21.18 -1.05
C LEU A 445 22.47 -21.70 -2.21
N GLY A 446 22.22 -21.23 -3.42
CA GLY A 446 23.02 -21.60 -4.58
C GLY A 446 24.50 -21.18 -4.47
N LEU A 447 24.73 -19.93 -4.02
CA LEU A 447 26.07 -19.40 -3.83
C LEU A 447 26.82 -20.11 -2.70
N SER A 448 26.17 -20.35 -1.57
CA SER A 448 26.77 -21.06 -0.43
C SER A 448 27.13 -22.51 -0.80
N SER A 449 26.26 -23.20 -1.55
CA SER A 449 26.55 -24.55 -2.06
C SER A 449 27.80 -24.56 -2.91
N PHE A 450 27.94 -23.63 -3.85
CA PHE A 450 29.13 -23.52 -4.69
C PHE A 450 30.39 -23.19 -3.89
N MET A 451 30.33 -22.24 -2.96
CA MET A 451 31.49 -21.88 -2.12
C MET A 451 31.95 -23.05 -1.25
N THR A 452 30.99 -23.84 -0.77
CA THR A 452 31.28 -25.06 0.00
C THR A 452 32.02 -26.08 -0.85
N VAL A 453 31.55 -26.37 -2.06
CA VAL A 453 32.22 -27.29 -2.98
C VAL A 453 33.65 -26.82 -3.32
N LYS A 454 33.83 -25.52 -3.60
CA LYS A 454 35.13 -24.94 -3.92
C LYS A 454 36.11 -25.01 -2.74
N ARG A 455 35.65 -24.94 -1.51
CA ARG A 455 36.48 -25.00 -0.28
C ARG A 455 36.50 -26.37 0.36
N THR A 456 36.02 -27.41 -0.33
CA THR A 456 36.01 -28.80 0.21
C THR A 456 37.40 -29.29 0.60
N ARG A 457 38.43 -28.99 -0.21
CA ARG A 457 39.81 -29.34 0.09
C ARG A 457 40.37 -28.58 1.31
N GLU A 458 40.09 -27.26 1.41
CA GLU A 458 40.50 -26.43 2.55
C GLU A 458 39.81 -26.90 3.84
N THR A 459 38.51 -27.16 3.77
CA THR A 459 37.73 -27.69 4.90
C THR A 459 38.15 -29.09 5.31
N GLY A 460 38.47 -29.94 4.35
CA GLY A 460 39.03 -31.29 4.60
C GLY A 460 40.35 -31.23 5.33
N LEU A 461 41.29 -30.40 4.87
CA LEU A 461 42.59 -30.18 5.52
C LEU A 461 42.42 -29.65 6.96
N ARG A 462 41.57 -28.67 7.18
CA ARG A 462 41.29 -28.14 8.53
C ARG A 462 40.71 -29.20 9.47
N ARG A 463 39.84 -30.08 8.95
CA ARG A 463 39.29 -31.20 9.74
C ARG A 463 40.35 -32.22 10.11
N VAL A 464 41.24 -32.55 9.20
CA VAL A 464 42.38 -33.43 9.50
C VAL A 464 43.31 -32.81 10.56
N MET A 465 43.44 -31.46 10.54
CA MET A 465 44.19 -30.72 11.55
C MET A 465 43.40 -30.49 12.86
N GLY A 466 42.23 -31.11 13.04
CA GLY A 466 41.47 -31.08 14.30
C GLY A 466 40.39 -30.00 14.41
N ALA A 467 40.08 -29.29 13.34
CA ALA A 467 39.00 -28.28 13.39
C ALA A 467 37.63 -28.94 13.62
N SER A 468 36.88 -28.40 14.59
CA SER A 468 35.52 -28.85 14.90
C SER A 468 34.54 -28.44 13.80
N GLN A 469 33.39 -29.14 13.74
CA GLN A 469 32.32 -28.83 12.81
C GLN A 469 31.79 -27.39 13.00
N ASN A 470 31.69 -26.93 14.25
CA ASN A 470 31.23 -25.60 14.61
C ASN A 470 32.20 -24.49 14.14
N GLN A 471 33.51 -24.76 14.16
CA GLN A 471 34.52 -23.81 13.66
C GLN A 471 34.41 -23.61 12.13
N ILE A 472 34.11 -24.67 11.40
CA ILE A 472 33.89 -24.60 9.94
C ILE A 472 32.59 -23.87 9.65
N LEU A 473 31.50 -24.18 10.38
CA LEU A 473 30.24 -23.50 10.27
C LEU A 473 30.38 -21.99 10.52
N TYR A 474 31.06 -21.60 11.60
CA TYR A 474 31.34 -20.22 11.96
C TYR A 474 32.11 -19.48 10.86
N LEU A 475 33.06 -20.12 10.21
CA LEU A 475 33.80 -19.50 9.10
C LEU A 475 32.91 -19.08 7.93
N PHE A 476 31.96 -19.94 7.54
CA PHE A 476 30.99 -19.61 6.48
C PHE A 476 29.99 -18.56 6.95
N LEU A 477 29.40 -18.76 8.13
CA LEU A 477 28.41 -17.84 8.67
C LEU A 477 28.98 -16.43 8.83
N SER A 478 30.18 -16.27 9.38
CA SER A 478 30.79 -14.95 9.58
C SER A 478 31.00 -14.17 8.28
N GLN A 479 31.32 -14.88 7.19
CA GLN A 479 31.51 -14.24 5.89
C GLN A 479 30.19 -13.71 5.31
N PHE A 480 29.12 -14.51 5.32
CA PHE A 480 27.81 -14.09 4.80
C PHE A 480 27.15 -13.05 5.71
N SER A 481 27.27 -13.21 7.03
CA SER A 481 26.73 -12.23 7.99
C SER A 481 27.34 -10.85 7.81
N LYS A 482 28.65 -10.74 7.50
CA LYS A 482 29.28 -9.45 7.17
C LYS A 482 28.62 -8.77 5.97
N TRP A 483 28.32 -9.51 4.91
CA TRP A 483 27.67 -8.96 3.72
C TRP A 483 26.24 -8.51 4.02
N VAL A 484 25.50 -9.28 4.81
CA VAL A 484 24.13 -8.92 5.25
C VAL A 484 24.13 -7.66 6.12
N ILE A 485 25.10 -7.52 7.05
CA ILE A 485 25.23 -6.32 7.89
C ILE A 485 25.53 -5.09 7.02
N ILE A 486 26.51 -5.19 6.11
CA ILE A 486 26.84 -4.08 5.18
C ILE A 486 25.62 -3.71 4.34
N SER A 487 24.88 -4.70 3.83
CA SER A 487 23.66 -4.48 3.04
C SER A 487 22.59 -3.69 3.83
N ASN A 488 22.39 -4.06 5.10
CA ASN A 488 21.42 -3.36 5.96
C ASN A 488 21.86 -1.93 6.27
N ILE A 489 23.14 -1.70 6.58
CA ILE A 489 23.67 -0.34 6.82
C ILE A 489 23.44 0.56 5.61
N VAL A 490 23.60 0.05 4.39
CA VAL A 490 23.33 0.81 3.16
C VAL A 490 21.82 0.96 2.91
N ALA A 491 21.02 -0.06 3.27
CA ALA A 491 19.57 -0.04 3.10
C ALA A 491 18.87 0.99 4.03
N TRP A 492 19.40 1.22 5.23
CA TRP A 492 18.76 2.09 6.24
C TRP A 492 18.51 3.52 5.75
N PRO A 493 19.51 4.26 5.24
CA PRO A 493 19.26 5.60 4.73
C PRO A 493 18.31 5.60 3.54
N VAL A 494 18.42 4.63 2.61
CA VAL A 494 17.53 4.52 1.45
C VAL A 494 16.09 4.32 1.92
N SER A 495 15.87 3.39 2.85
CA SER A 495 14.54 3.11 3.40
C SER A 495 13.98 4.30 4.16
N TYR A 496 14.81 4.99 4.95
CA TYR A 496 14.40 6.17 5.71
C TYR A 496 13.87 7.27 4.79
N PHE A 497 14.64 7.65 3.77
CA PHE A 497 14.22 8.71 2.85
C PHE A 497 12.99 8.31 2.02
N ALA A 498 12.95 7.07 1.53
CA ALA A 498 11.81 6.56 0.78
C ALA A 498 10.53 6.56 1.62
N MET A 499 10.59 6.02 2.84
CA MET A 499 9.41 5.92 3.71
C MET A 499 9.02 7.25 4.33
N LYS A 500 9.97 8.12 4.67
CA LYS A 500 9.68 9.49 5.10
C LYS A 500 8.90 10.25 4.04
N ASN A 501 9.32 10.16 2.78
CA ASN A 501 8.61 10.81 1.67
C ASN A 501 7.22 10.21 1.45
N TRP A 502 7.08 8.88 1.56
CA TRP A 502 5.78 8.21 1.46
C TRP A 502 4.83 8.62 2.59
N LEU A 503 5.30 8.68 3.84
CA LEU A 503 4.53 9.10 4.99
C LEU A 503 4.05 10.57 4.88
N GLN A 504 4.75 11.43 4.14
CA GLN A 504 4.34 12.83 3.92
C GLN A 504 3.02 12.95 3.12
N ASN A 505 2.58 11.89 2.41
CA ASN A 505 1.29 11.88 1.75
C ASN A 505 0.09 11.79 2.72
N PHE A 506 0.34 11.55 4.00
CA PHE A 506 -0.67 11.46 5.04
C PHE A 506 -0.58 12.66 5.98
N THR A 507 -1.69 13.33 6.22
CA THR A 507 -1.77 14.37 7.25
C THR A 507 -1.58 13.74 8.62
N TYR A 508 -2.24 12.60 8.86
CA TYR A 508 -2.14 11.83 10.09
C TYR A 508 -1.19 10.66 9.87
N ARG A 509 0.04 10.80 10.33
CA ARG A 509 1.11 9.84 10.12
C ARG A 509 1.81 9.46 11.41
N ILE A 510 2.37 8.25 11.42
CA ILE A 510 3.27 7.81 12.48
C ILE A 510 4.63 8.53 12.35
N GLU A 511 5.32 8.69 13.45
CA GLU A 511 6.75 9.00 13.42
C GLU A 511 7.50 7.79 12.86
N PHE A 512 8.63 8.05 12.15
CA PHE A 512 9.38 6.95 11.56
C PHE A 512 9.93 6.01 12.65
N PRO A 513 9.55 4.71 12.65
CA PRO A 513 9.91 3.78 13.70
C PRO A 513 11.32 3.22 13.49
N PHE A 514 12.36 3.84 14.03
CA PHE A 514 13.77 3.45 13.86
C PHE A 514 14.08 2.00 14.27
N TRP A 515 13.31 1.40 15.16
CA TRP A 515 13.45 -0.01 15.55
C TRP A 515 13.23 -0.99 14.39
N THR A 516 12.58 -0.56 13.30
CA THR A 516 12.41 -1.36 12.07
C THR A 516 13.75 -1.72 11.43
N PHE A 517 14.77 -0.89 11.61
CA PHE A 517 16.13 -1.17 11.18
C PHE A 517 16.71 -2.41 11.87
N ILE A 518 16.50 -2.52 13.18
CA ILE A 518 16.97 -3.65 13.97
C ILE A 518 16.22 -4.92 13.55
N ILE A 519 14.89 -4.86 13.39
CA ILE A 519 14.10 -6.01 12.94
C ILE A 519 14.52 -6.46 11.55
N SER A 520 14.72 -5.52 10.61
CA SER A 520 15.18 -5.84 9.26
C SER A 520 16.53 -6.58 9.30
N LEU A 521 17.46 -6.09 10.11
CA LEU A 521 18.77 -6.74 10.29
C LEU A 521 18.63 -8.15 10.88
N LEU A 522 17.84 -8.30 11.94
CA LEU A 522 17.61 -9.60 12.59
C LEU A 522 16.97 -10.61 11.64
N LEU A 523 15.94 -10.21 10.91
CA LEU A 523 15.26 -11.06 9.91
C LEU A 523 16.24 -11.45 8.79
N SER A 524 16.96 -10.49 8.23
CA SER A 524 17.94 -10.76 7.16
C SER A 524 19.05 -11.70 7.62
N LEU A 525 19.57 -11.53 8.84
CA LEU A 525 20.55 -12.42 9.43
C LEU A 525 19.99 -13.82 9.69
N THR A 526 18.78 -13.91 10.21
CA THR A 526 18.10 -15.19 10.48
C THR A 526 17.95 -16.00 9.19
N ILE A 527 17.48 -15.35 8.12
CA ILE A 527 17.34 -15.98 6.79
C ILE A 527 18.69 -16.44 6.27
N ALA A 528 19.73 -15.60 6.37
CA ALA A 528 21.06 -15.95 5.93
C ALA A 528 21.65 -17.12 6.74
N VAL A 529 21.51 -17.10 8.06
CA VAL A 529 21.99 -18.16 8.96
C VAL A 529 21.28 -19.47 8.64
N ILE A 530 19.96 -19.50 8.54
CA ILE A 530 19.20 -20.73 8.21
C ILE A 530 19.67 -21.29 6.86
N THR A 531 19.75 -20.42 5.83
CA THR A 531 20.10 -20.83 4.47
C THR A 531 21.52 -21.36 4.37
N VAL A 532 22.49 -20.70 5.01
CA VAL A 532 23.90 -21.09 4.96
C VAL A 532 24.18 -22.31 5.85
N SER A 533 23.54 -22.38 7.04
CA SER A 533 23.73 -23.52 7.97
C SER A 533 23.32 -24.82 7.34
N TRP A 534 22.19 -24.86 6.62
CA TRP A 534 21.74 -26.05 5.91
C TRP A 534 22.83 -26.64 4.98
N GLN A 535 23.45 -25.78 4.16
CA GLN A 535 24.51 -26.20 3.23
C GLN A 535 25.82 -26.53 3.93
N SER A 536 26.21 -25.76 4.94
CA SER A 536 27.45 -25.98 5.68
C SER A 536 27.41 -27.29 6.48
N ILE A 537 26.26 -27.64 7.07
CA ILE A 537 26.07 -28.93 7.77
C ILE A 537 26.15 -30.09 6.77
N LYS A 538 25.54 -29.98 5.61
CA LYS A 538 25.63 -31.01 4.55
C LYS A 538 27.06 -31.24 4.12
N ALA A 539 27.84 -30.15 3.96
CA ALA A 539 29.26 -30.26 3.58
C ALA A 539 30.15 -30.81 4.70
N SER A 540 29.89 -30.40 5.94
CA SER A 540 30.70 -30.86 7.09
C SER A 540 30.51 -32.36 7.40
N ARG A 541 29.42 -32.97 6.92
CA ARG A 541 29.17 -34.43 7.03
C ARG A 541 29.85 -35.26 5.93
N MET A 542 30.47 -34.63 4.91
CA MET A 542 31.21 -35.37 3.88
C MET A 542 32.48 -36.00 4.47
N ASN A 543 32.80 -37.21 4.01
CA ASN A 543 33.97 -37.94 4.47
C ASN A 543 35.26 -37.19 4.11
N PRO A 544 36.14 -36.82 5.09
CA PRO A 544 37.38 -36.08 4.84
C PRO A 544 38.32 -36.78 3.85
N ALA A 545 38.40 -38.11 3.91
CA ALA A 545 39.24 -38.89 3.01
C ALA A 545 38.80 -38.82 1.55
N ALA A 546 37.48 -38.78 1.31
CA ALA A 546 36.93 -38.60 -0.03
C ALA A 546 37.16 -37.17 -0.55
N SER A 547 37.17 -36.17 0.36
CA SER A 547 37.38 -34.75 0.03
C SER A 547 38.79 -34.42 -0.45
N ILE A 548 39.79 -35.22 -0.10
CA ILE A 548 41.20 -35.04 -0.48
C ILE A 548 41.52 -35.82 -1.79
N ARG A 549 40.77 -36.87 -2.09
CA ARG A 549 40.95 -37.75 -3.25
C ARG A 549 40.32 -37.27 -4.57
N VAL A 550 39.52 -36.19 -4.54
CA VAL A 550 38.91 -35.65 -5.76
C VAL A 550 39.97 -34.89 -6.55
N GLU A 551 40.50 -35.50 -7.59
CA GLU A 551 41.30 -34.89 -8.65
C GLU A 551 40.45 -34.04 -9.61
#